data_0620aad0cd02723a05201b58a61892c9
#
_entry.id   0620aad0cd02723a05201b58a61892c9
#
_cell.length_a   1.000
_cell.length_b   1.000
_cell.length_c   1.000
_cell.angle_alpha   90.00
_cell.angle_beta   90.00
_cell.angle_gamma   90.00
#
_symmetry.space_group_name_H-M   'P 1'
#
loop_
_entity.id
_entity.type
_entity.pdbx_description
1 polymer ?
#
loop_
_entity_poly.entity_id
_entity_poly.type
_entity_poly.pdbx_seq_one_letter_code
_entity_poly.pdbx_strand_id
1 'polypeptide(L)'
;MRPPWRFRGEPLALEWVADGWHLRFVQPYRATKVYRCPGCQQEILPRTLHVVVWPEGAPEQRRHWHKACWERRFAELQRARRGRPAT
;
A
#
# COMPACT_ATOMS: atom_id res chain seq x y z
N MET A 1 -14.07 -6.95 -3.76
CA MET A 1 -14.19 -5.87 -2.76
C MET A 1 -13.12 -4.84 -3.00
N ARG A 2 -13.52 -3.57 -3.00
CA ARG A 2 -12.57 -2.48 -3.24
C ARG A 2 -11.79 -2.17 -1.97
N PRO A 3 -10.48 -1.89 -2.09
CA PRO A 3 -9.74 -1.42 -0.93
C PRO A 3 -10.34 -0.12 -0.39
N PRO A 4 -10.26 0.12 0.93
CA PRO A 4 -10.84 1.32 1.52
C PRO A 4 -10.20 2.63 1.06
N TRP A 5 -8.99 2.56 0.50
CA TRP A 5 -8.29 3.74 -0.01
C TRP A 5 -8.55 4.02 -1.49
N ARG A 6 -9.43 3.25 -2.12
CA ARG A 6 -9.73 3.42 -3.54
C ARG A 6 -10.81 4.45 -3.72
N PHE A 7 -10.50 5.54 -4.40
CA PHE A 7 -11.40 6.66 -4.60
C PHE A 7 -11.63 6.94 -6.06
N ARG A 8 -12.71 7.67 -6.31
CA ARG A 8 -12.90 8.38 -7.55
C ARG A 8 -12.26 9.74 -7.37
N GLY A 9 -11.26 10.08 -8.19
CA GLY A 9 -10.55 11.33 -8.09
C GLY A 9 -9.46 11.28 -7.01
N GLU A 10 -9.09 12.45 -6.51
CA GLU A 10 -8.02 12.57 -5.54
C GLU A 10 -8.47 12.14 -4.15
N PRO A 11 -7.63 11.43 -3.40
CA PRO A 11 -7.96 11.06 -2.05
C PRO A 11 -8.01 12.29 -1.14
N LEU A 12 -9.04 12.37 -0.29
CA LEU A 12 -9.17 13.42 0.70
C LEU A 12 -8.24 13.22 1.89
N ALA A 13 -7.85 11.97 2.15
CA ALA A 13 -6.92 11.64 3.20
C ALA A 13 -5.67 11.00 2.61
N LEU A 14 -4.50 11.32 3.15
CA LEU A 14 -3.23 10.77 2.70
C LEU A 14 -2.82 9.52 3.45
N GLU A 15 -3.47 9.24 4.57
CA GLU A 15 -3.18 8.04 5.37
C GLU A 15 -4.44 7.23 5.61
N TRP A 16 -4.28 5.92 5.63
CA TRP A 16 -5.35 4.96 5.86
C TRP A 16 -4.89 3.84 6.76
N VAL A 17 -5.83 3.30 7.52
CA VAL A 17 -5.59 2.10 8.33
C VAL A 17 -6.64 1.08 7.95
N ALA A 18 -6.21 -0.13 7.59
CA ALA A 18 -7.12 -1.20 7.21
C ALA A 18 -6.48 -2.55 7.52
N ASP A 19 -7.21 -3.41 8.21
CA ASP A 19 -6.81 -4.79 8.53
C ASP A 19 -5.39 -4.91 9.11
N GLY A 20 -5.05 -3.99 10.03
CA GLY A 20 -3.76 -4.02 10.70
C GLY A 20 -2.63 -3.42 9.87
N TRP A 21 -2.94 -2.77 8.76
CA TRP A 21 -1.95 -2.12 7.91
C TRP A 21 -2.20 -0.62 7.85
N HIS A 22 -1.12 0.14 7.97
CA HIS A 22 -1.13 1.56 7.72
C HIS A 22 -0.64 1.80 6.30
N LEU A 23 -1.28 2.74 5.62
CA LEU A 23 -0.91 3.11 4.26
C LEU A 23 -0.90 4.62 4.16
N ARG A 24 0.13 5.15 3.52
CA ARG A 24 0.23 6.58 3.26
C ARG A 24 0.56 6.81 1.80
N PHE A 25 -0.16 7.71 1.16
CA PHE A 25 0.14 8.11 -0.21
C PHE A 25 1.34 9.04 -0.23
N VAL A 26 2.28 8.78 -1.14
CA VAL A 26 3.43 9.63 -1.37
C VAL A 26 3.17 10.39 -2.65
N GLN A 27 2.97 11.69 -2.53
CA GLN A 27 2.68 12.53 -3.68
C GLN A 27 3.92 12.67 -4.59
N PRO A 28 3.74 12.87 -5.91
CA PRO A 28 4.87 12.96 -6.83
C PRO A 28 5.91 14.01 -6.45
N TYR A 29 5.47 15.17 -5.96
CA TYR A 29 6.39 16.26 -5.60
C TYR A 29 7.25 15.93 -4.38
N ARG A 30 6.84 14.92 -3.59
CA ARG A 30 7.61 14.47 -2.42
C ARG A 30 8.41 13.21 -2.70
N ALA A 31 8.16 12.55 -3.82
CA ALA A 31 8.83 11.32 -4.20
C ALA A 31 10.16 11.65 -4.89
N THR A 32 11.20 11.90 -4.09
CA THR A 32 12.50 12.33 -4.60
C THR A 32 13.53 11.22 -4.71
N LYS A 33 13.23 10.04 -4.18
CA LYS A 33 14.13 8.90 -4.18
C LYS A 33 13.59 7.77 -5.03
N VAL A 34 14.48 6.87 -5.43
CA VAL A 34 14.11 5.62 -6.08
C VAL A 34 13.95 4.54 -5.01
N TYR A 35 12.85 3.83 -5.07
CA TYR A 35 12.59 2.69 -4.18
C TYR A 35 12.33 1.44 -5.01
N ARG A 36 12.44 0.29 -4.41
CA ARG A 36 12.10 -0.97 -5.06
C ARG A 36 10.79 -1.50 -4.49
N CYS A 37 9.83 -1.75 -5.37
CA CYS A 37 8.54 -2.29 -4.97
C CYS A 37 8.65 -3.77 -4.62
N PRO A 38 8.28 -4.20 -3.40
CA PRO A 38 8.36 -5.63 -3.05
C PRO A 38 7.41 -6.51 -3.86
N GLY A 39 6.35 -5.92 -4.43
CA GLY A 39 5.36 -6.70 -5.17
C GLY A 39 5.82 -7.14 -6.54
N CYS A 40 6.50 -6.26 -7.27
CA CYS A 40 6.92 -6.55 -8.64
C CYS A 40 8.43 -6.53 -8.82
N GLN A 41 9.19 -6.16 -7.79
CA GLN A 41 10.65 -6.07 -7.82
C GLN A 41 11.19 -5.03 -8.80
N GLN A 42 10.32 -4.15 -9.30
CA GLN A 42 10.71 -3.06 -10.18
C GLN A 42 10.90 -1.78 -9.39
N GLU A 43 11.65 -0.85 -9.96
CA GLU A 43 11.88 0.42 -9.31
C GLU A 43 10.64 1.31 -9.32
N ILE A 44 10.46 2.04 -8.23
CA ILE A 44 9.49 3.13 -8.15
C ILE A 44 10.29 4.39 -8.43
N LEU A 45 10.06 4.98 -9.60
CA LEU A 45 10.84 6.12 -10.05
C LEU A 45 10.48 7.40 -9.28
N PRO A 46 11.40 8.37 -9.20
CA PRO A 46 11.09 9.65 -8.57
C PRO A 46 9.90 10.32 -9.25
N ARG A 47 9.20 11.14 -8.49
CA ARG A 47 8.02 11.89 -8.95
C ARG A 47 6.87 11.01 -9.39
N THR A 48 6.82 9.80 -8.86
CA THR A 48 5.73 8.86 -9.12
C THR A 48 4.88 8.74 -7.88
N LEU A 49 3.57 8.92 -8.05
CA LEU A 49 2.62 8.67 -6.96
C LEU A 49 2.70 7.19 -6.59
N HIS A 50 2.96 6.93 -5.32
CA HIS A 50 3.02 5.57 -4.82
C HIS A 50 2.58 5.54 -3.36
N VAL A 51 2.67 4.38 -2.72
CA VAL A 51 2.24 4.23 -1.34
C VAL A 51 3.39 3.71 -0.49
N VAL A 52 3.42 4.13 0.77
CA VAL A 52 4.26 3.52 1.79
C VAL A 52 3.36 2.81 2.78
N VAL A 53 3.71 1.59 3.13
CA VAL A 53 2.86 0.70 3.91
C VAL A 53 3.67 0.09 5.04
N TRP A 54 3.06 -0.03 6.21
CA TRP A 54 3.70 -0.69 7.36
C TRP A 54 2.65 -1.39 8.21
N PRO A 55 3.05 -2.46 8.92
CA PRO A 55 2.14 -3.13 9.83
C PRO A 55 1.89 -2.25 11.05
N GLU A 56 0.69 -2.30 11.59
CA GLU A 56 0.35 -1.56 12.79
C GLU A 56 1.30 -1.91 13.93
N GLY A 57 1.83 -0.89 14.59
CA GLY A 57 2.77 -1.07 15.69
C GLY A 57 4.22 -1.24 15.26
N ALA A 58 4.51 -1.30 13.97
CA ALA A 58 5.87 -1.51 13.47
C ALA A 58 6.22 -0.55 12.31
N PRO A 59 6.20 0.77 12.55
CA PRO A 59 6.50 1.74 11.48
C PRO A 59 7.92 1.63 10.93
N GLU A 60 8.83 1.00 11.66
CA GLU A 60 10.20 0.74 11.19
C GLU A 60 10.23 -0.29 10.05
N GLN A 61 9.15 -1.03 9.84
CA GLN A 61 9.04 -2.01 8.76
C GLN A 61 8.37 -1.44 7.53
N ARG A 62 8.28 -0.14 7.42
CA ARG A 62 7.64 0.48 6.26
C ARG A 62 8.37 0.18 4.97
N ARG A 63 7.58 -0.01 3.90
CA ARG A 63 8.11 -0.27 2.56
C ARG A 63 7.31 0.51 1.54
N HIS A 64 7.96 0.91 0.48
CA HIS A 64 7.33 1.63 -0.62
C HIS A 64 6.86 0.63 -1.68
N TRP A 65 5.65 0.83 -2.16
CA TRP A 65 5.00 -0.05 -3.13
C TRP A 65 4.38 0.78 -4.24
N HIS A 66 4.33 0.23 -5.45
CA HIS A 66 3.41 0.77 -6.44
C HIS A 66 2.00 0.58 -5.91
N LYS A 67 1.14 1.56 -6.13
CA LYS A 67 -0.25 1.51 -5.63
C LYS A 67 -0.97 0.24 -6.07
N ALA A 68 -0.90 -0.08 -7.37
CA ALA A 68 -1.55 -1.27 -7.91
C ALA A 68 -0.97 -2.56 -7.33
N CYS A 69 0.34 -2.60 -7.10
CA CYS A 69 0.99 -3.78 -6.52
C CYS A 69 0.52 -4.01 -5.09
N TRP A 70 0.41 -2.95 -4.30
CA TRP A 70 -0.11 -3.07 -2.95
C TRP A 70 -1.59 -3.48 -2.94
N GLU A 71 -2.39 -2.93 -3.84
CA GLU A 71 -3.81 -3.30 -3.94
C GLU A 71 -3.98 -4.80 -4.19
N ARG A 72 -3.17 -5.36 -5.08
CA ARG A 72 -3.19 -6.81 -5.33
C ARG A 72 -2.75 -7.59 -4.11
N ARG A 73 -1.69 -7.15 -3.46
CA ARG A 73 -1.18 -7.84 -2.27
C ARG A 73 -2.21 -7.82 -1.14
N PHE A 74 -2.84 -6.68 -0.93
CA PHE A 74 -3.87 -6.54 0.09
C PHE A 74 -5.06 -7.46 -0.20
N ALA A 75 -5.49 -7.52 -1.46
CA ALA A 75 -6.57 -8.41 -1.86
C ALA A 75 -6.21 -9.88 -1.60
N GLU A 76 -4.96 -10.27 -1.89
CA GLU A 76 -4.49 -11.62 -1.59
C GLU A 76 -4.51 -11.92 -0.10
N LEU A 77 -4.06 -10.97 0.72
CA LEU A 77 -4.09 -11.13 2.18
C LEU A 77 -5.52 -11.26 2.70
N GLN A 78 -6.44 -10.50 2.16
CA GLN A 78 -7.85 -10.59 2.53
C GLN A 78 -8.44 -11.94 2.13
N ARG A 79 -8.13 -12.43 0.94
CA ARG A 79 -8.61 -13.75 0.48
C ARG A 79 -8.05 -14.86 1.36
N ALA A 80 -6.77 -14.78 1.72
CA ALA A 80 -6.15 -15.78 2.59
C ALA A 80 -6.85 -15.83 3.95
N ARG A 81 -7.20 -14.68 4.51
CA ARG A 81 -7.91 -14.62 5.80
C ARG A 81 -9.30 -15.22 5.70
N ARG A 82 -10.02 -14.95 4.62
CA ARG A 82 -11.37 -15.47 4.41
C ARG A 82 -11.38 -16.95 4.09
N GLY A 83 -10.36 -17.39 3.35
CA GLY A 83 -10.27 -18.78 2.91
C GLY A 83 -9.80 -19.73 3.99
N ARG A 84 -9.36 -19.23 5.14
CA ARG A 84 -8.93 -20.09 6.22
C ARG A 84 -10.12 -20.79 6.87
N PRO A 85 -10.06 -22.12 6.98
CA PRO A 85 -11.10 -22.80 7.74
C PRO A 85 -11.07 -22.34 9.19
N ALA A 86 -12.24 -22.19 9.77
CA ALA A 86 -12.36 -21.91 11.19
C ALA A 86 -11.88 -23.14 11.96
N THR A 87 -10.82 -23.00 12.67
CA THR A 87 -10.29 -24.09 13.50
C THR A 87 -10.56 -23.79 14.95
#